data_fda24a1b0b5cbe80b1cb4f8c68ac5f42
#
_entry.id   fda24a1b0b5cbe80b1cb4f8c68ac5f42
#
_cell.length_a   1.000
_cell.length_b   1.000
_cell.length_c   1.000
_cell.angle_alpha   90.00
_cell.angle_beta   90.00
_cell.angle_gamma   90.00
#
_symmetry.space_group_name_H-M   'P 1'
#
loop_
_entity.id
_entity.type
_entity.pdbx_description
1 polymer ?
#
loop_
_entity_poly.entity_id
_entity_poly.type
_entity_poly.pdbx_seq_one_letter_code
_entity_poly.pdbx_strand_id
1 'polypeptide(L)'
;EFRTLRDESRRHIANLQATYAKEVNIPSLKIKHNNVLGYFIEITPRFVDKMTDDFIHRQTMANAVRYSTVALGELEDKISRAADRALALELTLFDELVAKVKETGAAILAAASAIAEIDVAASHAELAVEQSYCRPVVDDSLSFEITAGRHPVVETALKADAEANFVANDCCLNEEQRLWLLTGPNMAGKSTFLRQNALITILAQIGAFVPAMNAHIGIVDRLFSRVGAADDLARGRSTFMVEM
;
A
#
# COMPACT_ATOMS: atom_id res chain seq x y z
N GLU A 1 21.26 -7.83 25.94
CA GLU A 1 21.23 -8.62 27.18
C GLU A 1 19.81 -9.08 27.53
N PHE A 2 18.82 -8.19 27.76
CA PHE A 2 17.44 -8.58 28.11
C PHE A 2 16.76 -9.43 27.04
N ARG A 3 16.96 -9.11 25.75
CA ARG A 3 16.42 -9.91 24.63
C ARG A 3 17.04 -11.31 24.61
N THR A 4 18.34 -11.43 24.82
CA THR A 4 19.05 -12.71 24.90
C THR A 4 18.51 -13.57 26.06
N LEU A 5 18.30 -12.97 27.23
CA LEU A 5 17.80 -13.69 28.41
C LEU A 5 16.34 -14.20 28.16
N ARG A 6 15.50 -13.39 27.53
CA ARG A 6 14.15 -13.80 27.11
C ARG A 6 14.18 -14.96 26.11
N ASP A 7 15.01 -14.82 25.08
CA ASP A 7 15.04 -15.77 23.96
C ASP A 7 15.75 -17.09 24.33
N GLU A 8 16.73 -17.04 25.26
CA GLU A 8 17.43 -18.21 25.79
C GLU A 8 16.76 -18.81 27.04
N SER A 9 15.63 -18.28 27.48
CA SER A 9 14.92 -18.75 28.68
C SER A 9 14.69 -20.27 28.68
N ARG A 10 14.30 -20.84 27.53
CA ARG A 10 14.12 -22.29 27.35
C ARG A 10 15.39 -23.08 27.61
N ARG A 11 16.56 -22.54 27.24
CA ARG A 11 17.86 -23.17 27.44
C ARG A 11 18.24 -23.15 28.92
N HIS A 12 17.98 -22.03 29.61
CA HIS A 12 18.22 -21.93 31.05
C HIS A 12 17.36 -22.91 31.85
N ILE A 13 16.06 -23.01 31.51
CA ILE A 13 15.13 -23.96 32.12
C ILE A 13 15.54 -25.42 31.83
N ALA A 14 15.94 -25.73 30.58
CA ALA A 14 16.38 -27.07 30.21
C ALA A 14 17.66 -27.48 30.96
N ASN A 15 18.61 -26.54 31.12
CA ASN A 15 19.83 -26.79 31.90
C ASN A 15 19.51 -27.04 33.39
N LEU A 16 18.62 -26.23 33.97
CA LEU A 16 18.20 -26.41 35.35
C LEU A 16 17.48 -27.74 35.55
N GLN A 17 16.60 -28.13 34.61
CA GLN A 17 15.96 -29.45 34.64
C GLN A 17 16.96 -30.59 34.60
N ALA A 18 17.98 -30.51 33.74
CA ALA A 18 19.01 -31.55 33.66
C ALA A 18 19.83 -31.64 34.97
N THR A 19 20.13 -30.49 35.60
CA THR A 19 20.81 -30.44 36.90
C THR A 19 20.00 -31.12 37.98
N TYR A 20 18.74 -30.77 38.13
CA TYR A 20 17.85 -31.38 39.13
C TYR A 20 17.61 -32.87 38.87
N ALA A 21 17.38 -33.27 37.61
CA ALA A 21 17.18 -34.70 37.29
C ALA A 21 18.40 -35.55 37.70
N LYS A 22 19.61 -35.00 37.56
CA LYS A 22 20.86 -35.65 37.99
C LYS A 22 21.01 -35.67 39.53
N GLU A 23 20.73 -34.55 40.19
CA GLU A 23 20.86 -34.37 41.63
C GLU A 23 19.98 -35.36 42.41
N VAL A 24 18.70 -35.44 42.07
CA VAL A 24 17.76 -36.36 42.73
C VAL A 24 17.73 -37.76 42.12
N ASN A 25 18.51 -38.01 41.07
CA ASN A 25 18.52 -39.27 40.32
C ASN A 25 17.13 -39.72 39.85
N ILE A 26 16.40 -38.76 39.21
CA ILE A 26 15.06 -38.98 38.64
C ILE A 26 15.07 -38.54 37.17
N PRO A 27 15.37 -39.41 36.20
CA PRO A 27 15.43 -39.06 34.78
C PRO A 27 14.11 -38.55 34.20
N SER A 28 12.98 -38.90 34.82
CA SER A 28 11.63 -38.50 34.40
C SER A 28 11.19 -37.14 34.99
N LEU A 29 12.02 -36.45 35.76
CA LEU A 29 11.76 -35.11 36.29
C LEU A 29 11.62 -34.13 35.13
N LYS A 30 10.56 -33.31 35.16
CA LYS A 30 10.31 -32.26 34.16
C LYS A 30 9.99 -30.94 34.85
N ILE A 31 10.55 -29.87 34.32
CA ILE A 31 10.11 -28.51 34.62
C ILE A 31 9.03 -28.14 33.61
N LYS A 32 7.87 -27.74 34.09
CA LYS A 32 6.70 -27.31 33.31
C LYS A 32 6.28 -25.91 33.75
N HIS A 33 5.44 -25.26 32.96
CA HIS A 33 4.88 -23.95 33.25
C HIS A 33 3.35 -23.98 33.12
N ASN A 34 2.67 -23.29 34.01
CA ASN A 34 1.26 -22.92 33.84
C ASN A 34 0.99 -21.53 34.44
N ASN A 35 -0.17 -20.96 34.12
CA ASN A 35 -0.53 -19.59 34.51
C ASN A 35 -0.81 -19.43 36.02
N VAL A 36 -0.96 -20.53 36.79
CA VAL A 36 -1.30 -20.48 38.22
C VAL A 36 -0.06 -20.61 39.09
N LEU A 37 0.84 -21.53 38.75
CA LEU A 37 2.06 -21.84 39.56
C LEU A 37 3.34 -21.27 38.97
N GLY A 38 3.29 -20.68 37.77
CA GLY A 38 4.49 -20.35 37.02
C GLY A 38 5.27 -21.60 36.59
N TYR A 39 6.59 -21.57 36.74
CA TYR A 39 7.42 -22.75 36.52
C TYR A 39 7.38 -23.65 37.74
N PHE A 40 7.21 -24.94 37.51
CA PHE A 40 7.21 -25.97 38.57
C PHE A 40 7.87 -27.26 38.09
N ILE A 41 8.43 -27.99 39.05
CA ILE A 41 9.05 -29.30 38.87
C ILE A 41 7.98 -30.35 39.07
N GLU A 42 7.78 -31.24 38.11
CA GLU A 42 6.82 -32.33 38.19
C GLU A 42 7.49 -33.68 38.19
N ILE A 43 7.13 -34.50 39.17
CA ILE A 43 7.56 -35.91 39.31
C ILE A 43 6.39 -36.82 39.51
N THR A 44 6.58 -38.13 39.25
CA THR A 44 5.58 -39.18 39.62
C THR A 44 5.60 -39.45 41.14
N PRO A 45 4.46 -39.74 41.79
CA PRO A 45 4.37 -39.94 43.25
C PRO A 45 5.35 -40.97 43.83
N ARG A 46 5.77 -41.95 43.04
CA ARG A 46 6.72 -43.01 43.47
C ARG A 46 8.12 -42.49 43.79
N PHE A 47 8.45 -41.26 43.49
CA PHE A 47 9.77 -40.68 43.67
C PHE A 47 9.79 -39.60 44.73
N VAL A 48 8.71 -39.40 45.49
CA VAL A 48 8.62 -38.37 46.55
C VAL A 48 9.70 -38.53 47.59
N ASP A 49 10.06 -39.74 48.00
CA ASP A 49 11.07 -40.03 48.98
C ASP A 49 12.52 -39.68 48.59
N LYS A 50 12.70 -39.35 47.28
CA LYS A 50 14.02 -38.89 46.76
C LYS A 50 14.18 -37.39 46.75
N MET A 51 13.13 -36.65 47.05
CA MET A 51 13.19 -35.20 47.09
C MET A 51 13.86 -34.71 48.36
N THR A 52 14.82 -33.79 48.21
CA THR A 52 15.54 -33.15 49.32
C THR A 52 14.78 -31.93 49.81
N ASP A 53 15.18 -31.37 50.93
CA ASP A 53 14.59 -30.19 51.57
C ASP A 53 14.63 -28.91 50.69
N ASP A 54 15.48 -28.88 49.67
CA ASP A 54 15.58 -27.80 48.71
C ASP A 54 14.36 -27.72 47.77
N PHE A 55 13.61 -28.82 47.67
CA PHE A 55 12.40 -28.89 46.82
C PHE A 55 11.16 -28.60 47.64
N ILE A 56 10.63 -27.41 47.49
CA ILE A 56 9.46 -26.91 48.21
C ILE A 56 8.20 -27.50 47.55
N HIS A 57 7.45 -28.32 48.31
CA HIS A 57 6.20 -28.90 47.86
C HIS A 57 5.15 -27.81 47.52
N ARG A 58 4.48 -27.93 46.38
CA ARG A 58 3.47 -26.98 45.93
C ARG A 58 2.08 -27.63 45.80
N GLN A 59 1.99 -28.80 45.18
CA GLN A 59 0.70 -29.45 44.90
C GLN A 59 0.89 -30.94 44.71
N THR A 60 -0.07 -31.75 45.28
CA THR A 60 -0.20 -33.18 45.02
C THR A 60 -1.41 -33.41 44.11
N MET A 61 -1.24 -34.21 43.05
CA MET A 61 -2.26 -34.63 42.11
C MET A 61 -2.29 -36.17 42.05
N ALA A 62 -3.32 -36.75 41.46
CA ALA A 62 -3.48 -38.21 41.39
C ALA A 62 -2.26 -38.92 40.75
N ASN A 63 -1.63 -38.32 39.72
CA ASN A 63 -0.53 -38.93 38.97
C ASN A 63 0.79 -38.13 39.00
N ALA A 64 0.87 -37.03 39.76
CA ALA A 64 2.04 -36.16 39.81
C ALA A 64 2.12 -35.40 41.13
N VAL A 65 3.34 -35.13 41.56
CA VAL A 65 3.61 -34.19 42.63
C VAL A 65 4.46 -33.05 42.12
N ARG A 66 4.11 -31.82 42.50
CA ARG A 66 4.68 -30.59 42.02
C ARG A 66 5.50 -29.91 43.10
N TYR A 67 6.70 -29.48 42.72
CA TYR A 67 7.63 -28.79 43.58
C TYR A 67 8.11 -27.50 42.94
N SER A 68 8.67 -26.61 43.74
CA SER A 68 9.47 -25.47 43.31
C SER A 68 10.80 -25.47 44.05
N THR A 69 11.75 -24.67 43.61
CA THR A 69 12.97 -24.36 44.33
C THR A 69 13.19 -22.85 44.33
N VAL A 70 14.01 -22.35 45.23
CA VAL A 70 14.40 -20.94 45.28
C VAL A 70 15.04 -20.54 43.96
N ALA A 71 15.97 -21.35 43.43
CA ALA A 71 16.68 -21.07 42.20
C ALA A 71 15.73 -21.04 40.95
N LEU A 72 14.72 -21.90 40.95
CA LEU A 72 13.69 -21.87 39.88
C LEU A 72 12.83 -20.59 39.93
N GLY A 73 12.45 -20.16 41.14
CA GLY A 73 11.72 -18.90 41.34
C GLY A 73 12.55 -17.66 40.94
N GLU A 74 13.83 -17.62 41.32
CA GLU A 74 14.73 -16.54 40.93
C GLU A 74 14.94 -16.48 39.39
N LEU A 75 15.04 -17.65 38.75
CA LEU A 75 15.16 -17.72 37.29
C LEU A 75 13.86 -17.22 36.60
N GLU A 76 12.71 -17.61 37.12
CA GLU A 76 11.41 -17.14 36.63
C GLU A 76 11.28 -15.62 36.74
N ASP A 77 11.62 -15.05 37.89
CA ASP A 77 11.64 -13.61 38.12
C ASP A 77 12.57 -12.88 37.15
N LYS A 78 13.78 -13.43 36.93
CA LYS A 78 14.73 -12.85 35.96
C LYS A 78 14.20 -12.88 34.55
N ILE A 79 13.56 -13.99 34.12
CA ILE A 79 12.97 -14.13 32.78
C ILE A 79 11.81 -13.15 32.59
N SER A 80 10.89 -13.08 33.57
CA SER A 80 9.75 -12.17 33.53
C SER A 80 10.19 -10.71 33.48
N ARG A 81 11.08 -10.30 34.41
CA ARG A 81 11.59 -8.92 34.41
C ARG A 81 12.40 -8.57 33.16
N ALA A 82 13.10 -9.52 32.55
CA ALA A 82 13.85 -9.29 31.33
C ALA A 82 12.91 -9.05 30.14
N ALA A 83 11.79 -9.79 30.06
CA ALA A 83 10.79 -9.59 29.05
C ALA A 83 10.15 -8.19 29.15
N ASP A 84 9.71 -7.80 30.34
CA ASP A 84 9.09 -6.49 30.59
C ASP A 84 10.05 -5.34 30.29
N ARG A 85 11.33 -5.47 30.70
CA ARG A 85 12.35 -4.46 30.42
C ARG A 85 12.70 -4.37 28.95
N ALA A 86 12.74 -5.49 28.24
CA ALA A 86 12.98 -5.49 26.80
C ALA A 86 11.85 -4.76 26.06
N LEU A 87 10.60 -5.04 26.42
CA LEU A 87 9.44 -4.37 25.84
C LEU A 87 9.41 -2.87 26.16
N ALA A 88 9.65 -2.50 27.43
CA ALA A 88 9.69 -1.10 27.85
C ALA A 88 10.75 -0.30 27.08
N LEU A 89 11.94 -0.87 26.91
CA LEU A 89 13.03 -0.22 26.16
C LEU A 89 12.67 -0.12 24.67
N GLU A 90 12.05 -1.13 24.09
CA GLU A 90 11.62 -1.13 22.68
C GLU A 90 10.57 -0.04 22.43
N LEU A 91 9.59 0.12 23.32
CA LEU A 91 8.59 1.20 23.26
C LEU A 91 9.23 2.58 23.39
N THR A 92 10.16 2.75 24.33
CA THR A 92 10.88 4.03 24.48
C THR A 92 11.63 4.40 23.19
N LEU A 93 12.37 3.47 22.60
CA LEU A 93 13.10 3.70 21.34
C LEU A 93 12.15 3.99 20.17
N PHE A 94 11.01 3.33 20.15
CA PHE A 94 9.98 3.60 19.13
C PHE A 94 9.43 5.02 19.25
N ASP A 95 9.07 5.44 20.47
CA ASP A 95 8.56 6.79 20.73
C ASP A 95 9.60 7.87 20.39
N GLU A 96 10.87 7.65 20.71
CA GLU A 96 11.97 8.54 20.33
C GLU A 96 12.11 8.66 18.80
N LEU A 97 12.00 7.56 18.06
CA LEU A 97 12.02 7.58 16.59
C LEU A 97 10.83 8.32 16.01
N VAL A 98 9.63 8.06 16.54
CA VAL A 98 8.40 8.78 16.12
C VAL A 98 8.54 10.28 16.37
N ALA A 99 9.08 10.68 17.52
CA ALA A 99 9.31 12.09 17.84
C ALA A 99 10.27 12.75 16.83
N LYS A 100 11.38 12.10 16.49
CA LYS A 100 12.34 12.59 15.48
C LYS A 100 11.71 12.75 14.10
N VAL A 101 10.90 11.77 13.66
CA VAL A 101 10.19 11.85 12.38
C VAL A 101 9.19 13.01 12.37
N LYS A 102 8.44 13.20 13.47
CA LYS A 102 7.50 14.32 13.59
C LYS A 102 8.20 15.67 13.58
N GLU A 103 9.34 15.79 14.22
CA GLU A 103 10.13 17.01 14.25
C GLU A 103 10.59 17.45 12.84
N THR A 104 10.93 16.49 11.98
CA THR A 104 11.35 16.74 10.58
C THR A 104 10.19 16.68 9.58
N GLY A 105 8.96 16.46 10.04
CA GLY A 105 7.79 16.22 9.20
C GLY A 105 7.53 17.30 8.15
N ALA A 106 7.66 18.57 8.50
CA ALA A 106 7.48 19.67 7.57
C ALA A 106 8.51 19.65 6.42
N ALA A 107 9.76 19.35 6.71
CA ALA A 107 10.81 19.25 5.70
C ALA A 107 10.61 18.04 4.78
N ILE A 108 10.16 16.90 5.34
CA ILE A 108 9.83 15.71 4.57
C ILE A 108 8.66 16.00 3.61
N LEU A 109 7.60 16.66 4.09
CA LEU A 109 6.45 17.02 3.26
C LEU A 109 6.84 18.00 2.14
N ALA A 110 7.66 19.00 2.43
CA ALA A 110 8.14 19.95 1.43
C ALA A 110 8.99 19.24 0.35
N ALA A 111 9.90 18.36 0.76
CA ALA A 111 10.68 17.55 -0.17
C ALA A 111 9.81 16.62 -1.02
N ALA A 112 8.82 15.95 -0.41
CA ALA A 112 7.89 15.09 -1.13
C ALA A 112 7.07 15.87 -2.17
N SER A 113 6.58 17.07 -1.84
CA SER A 113 5.86 17.92 -2.79
C SER A 113 6.74 18.34 -3.97
N ALA A 114 7.98 18.77 -3.70
CA ALA A 114 8.91 19.16 -4.75
C ALA A 114 9.27 17.98 -5.68
N ILE A 115 9.47 16.79 -5.11
CA ILE A 115 9.75 15.58 -5.88
C ILE A 115 8.53 15.21 -6.74
N ALA A 116 7.31 15.31 -6.19
CA ALA A 116 6.08 15.02 -6.93
C ALA A 116 5.88 15.96 -8.13
N GLU A 117 6.19 17.25 -7.98
CA GLU A 117 6.15 18.21 -9.10
C GLU A 117 7.14 17.85 -10.20
N ILE A 118 8.36 17.49 -9.83
CA ILE A 118 9.41 17.06 -10.78
C ILE A 118 9.00 15.77 -11.48
N ASP A 119 8.46 14.80 -10.75
CA ASP A 119 8.04 13.50 -11.28
C ASP A 119 6.92 13.66 -12.32
N VAL A 120 5.89 14.46 -12.00
CA VAL A 120 4.79 14.77 -12.93
C VAL A 120 5.31 15.52 -14.17
N ALA A 121 6.17 16.52 -13.98
CA ALA A 121 6.74 17.28 -15.10
C ALA A 121 7.61 16.41 -16.01
N ALA A 122 8.43 15.53 -15.43
CA ALA A 122 9.26 14.59 -16.18
C ALA A 122 8.40 13.59 -16.97
N SER A 123 7.38 13.03 -16.34
CA SER A 123 6.44 12.09 -16.98
C SER A 123 5.70 12.74 -18.16
N HIS A 124 5.21 13.97 -17.99
CA HIS A 124 4.57 14.72 -19.08
C HIS A 124 5.56 15.05 -20.21
N ALA A 125 6.80 15.39 -19.90
CA ALA A 125 7.82 15.69 -20.89
C ALA A 125 8.21 14.45 -21.70
N GLU A 126 8.39 13.31 -21.05
CA GLU A 126 8.69 12.03 -21.71
C GLU A 126 7.56 11.63 -22.66
N LEU A 127 6.31 11.66 -22.19
CA LEU A 127 5.13 11.38 -23.01
C LEU A 127 5.03 12.32 -24.22
N ALA A 128 5.31 13.62 -24.02
CA ALA A 128 5.26 14.62 -25.08
C ALA A 128 6.29 14.35 -26.19
N VAL A 129 7.51 13.95 -25.80
CA VAL A 129 8.57 13.60 -26.76
C VAL A 129 8.25 12.30 -27.49
N GLU A 130 7.89 11.25 -26.77
CA GLU A 130 7.60 9.94 -27.36
C GLU A 130 6.40 9.96 -28.31
N GLN A 131 5.35 10.69 -27.95
CA GLN A 131 4.10 10.75 -28.72
C GLN A 131 4.00 11.98 -29.63
N SER A 132 5.03 12.79 -29.71
CA SER A 132 5.04 14.03 -30.50
C SER A 132 3.84 14.94 -30.19
N TYR A 133 3.66 15.25 -28.88
CA TYR A 133 2.65 16.20 -28.43
C TYR A 133 3.19 17.63 -28.50
N CYS A 134 2.31 18.60 -28.75
CA CYS A 134 2.69 20.01 -28.77
C CYS A 134 2.31 20.71 -27.45
N ARG A 135 3.01 21.79 -27.15
CA ARG A 135 2.66 22.68 -26.04
C ARG A 135 1.46 23.54 -26.45
N PRO A 136 0.31 23.42 -25.76
CA PRO A 136 -0.84 24.26 -26.06
C PRO A 136 -0.62 25.70 -25.59
N VAL A 137 -1.26 26.66 -26.26
CA VAL A 137 -1.46 28.01 -25.73
C VAL A 137 -2.75 27.96 -24.91
N VAL A 138 -2.67 28.38 -23.64
CA VAL A 138 -3.82 28.47 -22.74
C VAL A 138 -3.90 29.90 -22.20
N ASP A 139 -5.02 30.57 -22.41
CA ASP A 139 -5.23 31.96 -22.00
C ASP A 139 -6.71 32.24 -21.64
N ASP A 140 -7.05 33.49 -21.34
CA ASP A 140 -8.40 33.90 -20.96
C ASP A 140 -9.34 34.14 -22.16
N SER A 141 -8.94 33.76 -23.37
CA SER A 141 -9.75 33.90 -24.57
C SER A 141 -10.86 32.86 -24.66
N LEU A 142 -11.78 33.03 -25.62
CA LEU A 142 -12.79 32.03 -25.97
C LEU A 142 -12.33 31.10 -27.12
N SER A 143 -11.03 31.12 -27.45
CA SER A 143 -10.49 30.29 -28.52
C SER A 143 -10.55 28.81 -28.19
N PHE A 144 -10.91 28.02 -29.16
CA PHE A 144 -10.83 26.57 -29.14
C PHE A 144 -10.39 26.10 -30.52
N GLU A 145 -9.07 26.16 -30.73
CA GLU A 145 -8.46 25.88 -32.02
C GLU A 145 -7.48 24.73 -31.87
N ILE A 146 -7.73 23.63 -32.54
CA ILE A 146 -6.87 22.44 -32.50
C ILE A 146 -6.59 22.08 -33.98
N THR A 147 -5.31 22.00 -34.31
CA THR A 147 -4.84 21.60 -35.66
C THR A 147 -4.23 20.20 -35.54
N ALA A 148 -4.66 19.30 -36.43
CA ALA A 148 -4.21 17.91 -36.46
C ALA A 148 -4.29 17.21 -35.12
N GLY A 149 -5.41 17.39 -34.42
CA GLY A 149 -5.71 16.72 -33.15
C GLY A 149 -5.80 15.20 -33.33
N ARG A 150 -5.33 14.46 -32.33
CA ARG A 150 -5.29 13.00 -32.31
C ARG A 150 -5.90 12.47 -31.02
N HIS A 151 -6.51 11.29 -31.09
CA HIS A 151 -7.04 10.64 -29.89
C HIS A 151 -5.93 9.80 -29.24
N PRO A 152 -5.42 10.15 -28.04
CA PRO A 152 -4.21 9.52 -27.48
C PRO A 152 -4.32 8.00 -27.36
N VAL A 153 -5.45 7.50 -26.89
CA VAL A 153 -5.65 6.05 -26.68
C VAL A 153 -5.83 5.32 -28.01
N VAL A 154 -6.61 5.87 -28.93
CA VAL A 154 -6.89 5.21 -30.22
C VAL A 154 -5.63 5.24 -31.10
N GLU A 155 -4.90 6.35 -31.13
CA GLU A 155 -3.64 6.43 -31.86
C GLU A 155 -2.63 5.39 -31.36
N THR A 156 -2.48 5.27 -30.03
CA THR A 156 -1.56 4.28 -29.44
C THR A 156 -1.99 2.85 -29.78
N ALA A 157 -3.27 2.54 -29.73
CA ALA A 157 -3.79 1.22 -30.10
C ALA A 157 -3.54 0.90 -31.58
N LEU A 158 -3.76 1.85 -32.48
CA LEU A 158 -3.50 1.66 -33.91
C LEU A 158 -2.01 1.50 -34.22
N LYS A 159 -1.11 2.24 -33.53
CA LYS A 159 0.34 2.06 -33.67
C LYS A 159 0.81 0.65 -33.28
N ALA A 160 0.14 0.03 -32.32
CA ALA A 160 0.47 -1.35 -31.92
C ALA A 160 0.04 -2.38 -32.98
N ASP A 161 -0.95 -2.07 -33.80
CA ASP A 161 -1.55 -2.96 -34.81
C ASP A 161 -0.89 -2.84 -36.21
N ALA A 162 0.15 -2.04 -36.38
CA ALA A 162 1.02 -1.87 -37.55
C ALA A 162 0.31 -1.66 -38.93
N GLU A 163 -1.01 -1.82 -39.06
CA GLU A 163 -1.75 -1.79 -40.31
C GLU A 163 -2.59 -0.48 -40.52
N ALA A 164 -2.77 0.31 -39.46
CA ALA A 164 -3.61 1.51 -39.54
C ALA A 164 -2.99 2.74 -38.91
N ASN A 165 -3.02 3.87 -39.60
CA ASN A 165 -2.62 5.16 -39.06
C ASN A 165 -3.86 5.93 -38.57
N PHE A 166 -3.72 6.64 -37.47
CA PHE A 166 -4.75 7.56 -37.00
C PHE A 166 -4.83 8.75 -37.92
N VAL A 167 -6.06 9.08 -38.37
CA VAL A 167 -6.30 10.27 -39.18
C VAL A 167 -6.54 11.45 -38.23
N ALA A 168 -5.61 12.41 -38.23
CA ALA A 168 -5.71 13.61 -37.40
C ALA A 168 -6.85 14.52 -37.87
N ASN A 169 -7.47 15.25 -36.95
CA ASN A 169 -8.62 16.09 -37.22
C ASN A 169 -8.44 17.50 -36.65
N ASP A 170 -8.89 18.50 -37.37
CA ASP A 170 -8.96 19.88 -36.92
C ASP A 170 -10.28 20.14 -36.16
N CYS A 171 -10.24 21.08 -35.23
CA CYS A 171 -11.43 21.61 -34.57
C CYS A 171 -11.21 23.10 -34.29
N CYS A 172 -12.14 23.93 -34.79
CA CYS A 172 -12.08 25.37 -34.55
C CYS A 172 -13.45 25.86 -34.09
N LEU A 173 -13.53 26.30 -32.84
CA LEU A 173 -14.68 27.00 -32.28
C LEU A 173 -14.19 28.37 -31.80
N ASN A 174 -14.86 29.42 -32.17
CA ASN A 174 -14.53 30.80 -31.85
C ASN A 174 -15.80 31.61 -31.57
N GLU A 175 -15.70 32.92 -31.44
CA GLU A 175 -16.81 33.80 -31.11
C GLU A 175 -17.91 33.78 -32.20
N GLU A 176 -17.55 33.58 -33.48
CA GLU A 176 -18.46 33.56 -34.60
C GLU A 176 -19.08 32.17 -34.81
N GLN A 177 -18.33 31.11 -34.55
CA GLN A 177 -18.75 29.71 -34.76
C GLN A 177 -18.61 28.89 -33.46
N ARG A 178 -19.64 28.88 -32.66
CA ARG A 178 -19.63 28.22 -31.35
C ARG A 178 -20.24 26.81 -31.33
N LEU A 179 -20.76 26.36 -32.44
CA LEU A 179 -21.48 25.07 -32.56
C LEU A 179 -21.07 24.33 -33.83
N TRP A 180 -20.66 23.08 -33.64
CA TRP A 180 -20.47 22.15 -34.73
C TRP A 180 -21.53 21.06 -34.69
N LEU A 181 -22.20 20.80 -35.81
CA LEU A 181 -23.11 19.68 -35.99
C LEU A 181 -22.39 18.57 -36.77
N LEU A 182 -22.02 17.50 -36.07
CA LEU A 182 -21.31 16.35 -36.63
C LEU A 182 -22.31 15.29 -37.09
N THR A 183 -22.37 15.03 -38.39
CA THR A 183 -23.20 14.00 -38.97
C THR A 183 -22.36 12.93 -39.68
N GLY A 184 -22.91 11.77 -39.91
CA GLY A 184 -22.25 10.69 -40.63
C GLY A 184 -22.70 9.31 -40.16
N PRO A 185 -22.28 8.24 -40.86
CA PRO A 185 -22.67 6.86 -40.52
C PRO A 185 -22.13 6.43 -39.15
N ASN A 186 -22.70 5.33 -38.62
CA ASN A 186 -22.18 4.72 -37.40
C ASN A 186 -20.76 4.21 -37.67
N MET A 187 -19.92 4.21 -36.62
CA MET A 187 -18.49 3.84 -36.66
C MET A 187 -17.59 4.77 -37.53
N ALA A 188 -18.08 5.90 -38.00
CA ALA A 188 -17.28 6.87 -38.78
C ALA A 188 -16.37 7.77 -37.91
N GLY A 189 -16.18 7.45 -36.62
CA GLY A 189 -15.27 8.18 -35.73
C GLY A 189 -15.88 9.41 -35.02
N LYS A 190 -17.18 9.69 -35.14
CA LYS A 190 -17.83 10.84 -34.45
C LYS A 190 -17.55 10.86 -32.93
N SER A 191 -17.78 9.74 -32.27
CA SER A 191 -17.54 9.62 -30.82
C SER A 191 -16.05 9.72 -30.47
N THR A 192 -15.17 9.23 -31.32
CA THR A 192 -13.73 9.36 -31.17
C THR A 192 -13.29 10.82 -31.25
N PHE A 193 -13.84 11.58 -32.23
CA PHE A 193 -13.58 13.00 -32.36
C PHE A 193 -14.05 13.82 -31.15
N LEU A 194 -15.22 13.56 -30.60
CA LEU A 194 -15.74 14.23 -29.41
C LEU A 194 -14.86 13.95 -28.18
N ARG A 195 -14.49 12.68 -27.97
CA ARG A 195 -13.61 12.27 -26.88
C ARG A 195 -12.21 12.84 -27.03
N GLN A 196 -11.67 12.87 -28.25
CA GLN A 196 -10.39 13.50 -28.58
C GLN A 196 -10.33 14.94 -28.08
N ASN A 197 -11.31 15.76 -28.47
CA ASN A 197 -11.37 17.17 -28.11
C ASN A 197 -11.53 17.36 -26.58
N ALA A 198 -12.34 16.51 -25.94
CA ALA A 198 -12.48 16.52 -24.49
C ALA A 198 -11.15 16.19 -23.79
N LEU A 199 -10.43 15.16 -24.23
CA LEU A 199 -9.13 14.76 -23.65
C LEU A 199 -8.06 15.83 -23.89
N ILE A 200 -8.01 16.42 -25.08
CA ILE A 200 -7.09 17.54 -25.41
C ILE A 200 -7.37 18.72 -24.47
N THR A 201 -8.63 19.05 -24.23
CA THR A 201 -9.02 20.12 -23.29
C THR A 201 -8.53 19.81 -21.89
N ILE A 202 -8.79 18.61 -21.37
CA ILE A 202 -8.34 18.22 -20.03
C ILE A 202 -6.81 18.32 -19.90
N LEU A 203 -6.07 17.77 -20.88
CA LEU A 203 -4.62 17.81 -20.88
C LEU A 203 -4.09 19.26 -20.89
N ALA A 204 -4.68 20.13 -21.71
CA ALA A 204 -4.31 21.55 -21.76
C ALA A 204 -4.54 22.24 -20.39
N GLN A 205 -5.72 22.01 -19.77
CA GLN A 205 -6.08 22.66 -18.50
C GLN A 205 -5.22 22.19 -17.30
N ILE A 206 -4.68 20.97 -17.33
CA ILE A 206 -3.76 20.50 -16.29
C ILE A 206 -2.29 20.89 -16.55
N GLY A 207 -2.02 21.65 -17.62
CA GLY A 207 -0.68 22.09 -17.98
C GLY A 207 0.17 21.05 -18.72
N ALA A 208 -0.45 19.98 -19.23
CA ALA A 208 0.24 18.97 -20.03
C ALA A 208 0.35 19.39 -21.52
N PHE A 209 1.28 18.76 -22.24
CA PHE A 209 1.32 18.79 -23.70
C PHE A 209 0.15 17.99 -24.27
N VAL A 210 -0.29 18.34 -25.48
CA VAL A 210 -1.50 17.77 -26.09
C VAL A 210 -1.22 17.05 -27.41
N PRO A 211 -1.96 15.99 -27.74
CA PRO A 211 -1.80 15.22 -28.97
C PRO A 211 -2.36 16.00 -30.19
N ALA A 212 -1.64 17.04 -30.60
CA ALA A 212 -1.98 17.89 -31.74
C ALA A 212 -0.71 18.43 -32.40
N MET A 213 -0.83 18.98 -33.60
CA MET A 213 0.24 19.76 -34.21
C MET A 213 0.30 21.17 -33.61
N ASN A 214 -0.85 21.76 -33.33
CA ASN A 214 -1.00 23.02 -32.61
C ASN A 214 -2.33 23.06 -31.87
N ALA A 215 -2.36 23.74 -30.72
CA ALA A 215 -3.58 23.96 -29.96
C ALA A 215 -3.57 25.31 -29.24
N HIS A 216 -4.68 26.06 -29.37
CA HIS A 216 -4.95 27.28 -28.62
C HIS A 216 -6.34 27.13 -27.97
N ILE A 217 -6.37 27.05 -26.67
CA ILE A 217 -7.58 26.73 -25.90
C ILE A 217 -7.72 27.71 -24.75
N GLY A 218 -8.81 28.45 -24.69
CA GLY A 218 -9.14 29.29 -23.56
C GLY A 218 -9.36 28.49 -22.27
N ILE A 219 -9.24 29.15 -21.12
CA ILE A 219 -9.56 28.52 -19.82
C ILE A 219 -11.03 28.13 -19.80
N VAL A 220 -11.33 26.88 -19.48
CA VAL A 220 -12.67 26.35 -19.40
C VAL A 220 -13.09 26.13 -17.94
N ASP A 221 -14.28 26.59 -17.58
CA ASP A 221 -14.86 26.42 -16.25
C ASP A 221 -15.58 25.07 -16.11
N ARG A 222 -16.10 24.50 -17.23
CA ARG A 222 -16.79 23.21 -17.21
C ARG A 222 -16.65 22.48 -18.55
N LEU A 223 -16.49 21.17 -18.50
CA LEU A 223 -16.55 20.27 -19.64
C LEU A 223 -17.67 19.27 -19.43
N PHE A 224 -18.64 19.26 -20.35
CA PHE A 224 -19.69 18.27 -20.36
C PHE A 224 -19.53 17.39 -21.58
N SER A 225 -19.55 16.09 -21.42
CA SER A 225 -19.50 15.13 -22.51
C SER A 225 -20.56 14.06 -22.30
N ARG A 226 -21.39 13.87 -23.32
CA ARG A 226 -22.27 12.73 -23.41
C ARG A 226 -21.91 11.94 -24.65
N VAL A 227 -21.10 10.92 -24.47
CA VAL A 227 -20.75 9.98 -25.53
C VAL A 227 -21.42 8.67 -25.15
N GLY A 228 -22.45 8.30 -25.91
CA GLY A 228 -23.29 7.13 -25.62
C GLY A 228 -22.49 5.87 -25.34
N ALA A 229 -23.04 4.99 -24.51
CA ALA A 229 -22.55 3.64 -24.36
C ALA A 229 -22.44 2.98 -25.74
N ALA A 230 -21.41 2.15 -25.95
CA ALA A 230 -21.27 1.39 -27.18
C ALA A 230 -22.62 0.77 -27.52
N ASP A 231 -23.07 0.97 -28.78
CA ASP A 231 -24.28 0.35 -29.28
C ASP A 231 -24.24 -1.14 -28.94
N ASP A 232 -25.03 -1.57 -27.96
CA ASP A 232 -25.19 -2.98 -27.66
C ASP A 232 -26.11 -3.60 -28.72
N LEU A 233 -25.60 -3.63 -29.95
CA LEU A 233 -26.25 -4.20 -31.10
C LEU A 233 -26.66 -5.67 -30.89
N ALA A 234 -26.00 -6.36 -29.96
CA ALA A 234 -26.32 -7.72 -29.59
C ALA A 234 -27.66 -7.84 -28.84
N ARG A 235 -28.18 -6.75 -28.24
CA ARG A 235 -29.44 -6.74 -27.49
C ARG A 235 -30.57 -5.94 -28.17
N GLY A 236 -30.33 -5.39 -29.39
CA GLY A 236 -31.34 -4.69 -30.15
C GLY A 236 -31.93 -3.44 -29.50
N ARG A 237 -31.23 -2.84 -28.51
CA ARG A 237 -31.67 -1.63 -27.82
C ARG A 237 -30.98 -0.41 -28.43
N SER A 238 -31.75 0.53 -28.91
CA SER A 238 -31.26 1.85 -29.30
C SER A 238 -30.71 2.57 -28.04
N THR A 239 -29.54 3.19 -28.16
CA THR A 239 -28.95 4.06 -27.11
C THR A 239 -29.94 5.13 -26.66
N PHE A 240 -30.78 5.64 -27.55
CA PHE A 240 -31.85 6.59 -27.25
C PHE A 240 -32.86 6.06 -26.22
N MET A 241 -33.23 4.76 -26.30
CA MET A 241 -34.21 4.14 -25.39
C MET A 241 -33.62 3.74 -24.03
N VAL A 242 -32.29 3.68 -23.90
CA VAL A 242 -31.59 3.40 -22.62
C VAL A 242 -31.29 4.70 -21.87
N GLU A 243 -31.31 5.83 -22.57
CA GLU A 243 -30.92 7.14 -22.06
C GLU A 243 -32.12 8.07 -21.74
N MET A 244 -33.34 7.71 -22.14
CA MET A 244 -34.60 8.33 -21.73
C MET A 244 -35.23 7.57 -20.57
#